data_3307cdc1c1c7b9815c3e81bba6a7c5c8
#
_entry.id   3307cdc1c1c7b9815c3e81bba6a7c5c8
#
_cell.length_a   1.000
_cell.length_b   1.000
_cell.length_c   1.000
_cell.angle_alpha   90.00
_cell.angle_beta   90.00
_cell.angle_gamma   90.00
#
_symmetry.space_group_name_H-M   'P 1'
#
loop_
_entity.id
_entity.type
_entity.pdbx_description
1 polymer ?
#
loop_
_entity_poly.entity_id
_entity_poly.type
_entity_poly.pdbx_seq_one_letter_code
_entity_poly.pdbx_strand_id
1 'polypeptide(L)'
;MRSIPVRGHAWKALLVAVLLLVPFPATATPRGAATWVGSWGTSPTTVPASDRTSFEDQTLRQVVHLSVGGPSLRVELSNEFGTGPLVVGEARVARRDGAGSAVEPRTDRRLTFGGRTSVTVPAGAPLLSDPVALPVQAGADLVVSIHLPRRTPGSTVHAFPYQDGWVAAGNVTGARDITPTGVLGKWHFLTGVSVSGRGGAVVALGDSITDGAETTRGANRRWPDVLARRFQEDRELRHLGVVNQGIAGNRLLHDPNPPAGHPAEGYANHFGHSALRRFDRDVLAQPGVGHVVVLLGVNDLGHPGTSAPLSEKVSAQDIIGAHRQLIDRAHAAGLRVYGGTITPFKGDTLGFHSPENEAARAEVNRWVRGSGEYDAVIDFDRAVRDPADPQRLRSDYDSGDHLHPNDAGMAAMAQAVPLRLFR
;
A
#
# COMPACT_ATOMS: atom_id res chain seq x y z
N MET A 1 -5.83 98.41 -17.98
CA MET A 1 -4.85 97.96 -17.00
C MET A 1 -4.18 96.72 -17.55
N ARG A 2 -2.88 96.76 -17.70
CA ARG A 2 -2.11 95.85 -18.52
C ARG A 2 -1.72 94.53 -17.76
N SER A 3 -2.00 93.37 -18.32
CA SER A 3 -1.53 92.04 -17.85
C SER A 3 -0.19 91.71 -18.39
N ILE A 4 0.71 91.27 -17.51
CA ILE A 4 2.09 90.80 -17.87
C ILE A 4 2.04 89.28 -17.91
N PRO A 5 2.58 88.64 -18.94
CA PRO A 5 2.67 87.15 -18.99
C PRO A 5 3.98 86.64 -18.34
N VAL A 6 3.88 85.66 -17.45
CA VAL A 6 5.00 84.91 -16.83
C VAL A 6 5.42 83.80 -17.77
N ARG A 7 6.68 83.82 -18.21
CA ARG A 7 7.32 82.70 -18.96
C ARG A 7 7.83 81.68 -17.99
N GLY A 8 7.24 80.45 -18.05
CA GLY A 8 7.78 79.28 -17.36
C GLY A 8 8.90 78.62 -18.12
N HIS A 9 10.03 78.42 -17.50
CA HIS A 9 11.18 77.63 -18.01
C HIS A 9 10.97 76.17 -17.60
N ALA A 10 10.81 75.27 -18.58
CA ALA A 10 10.77 73.82 -18.38
C ALA A 10 12.24 73.28 -18.32
N TRP A 11 12.67 72.84 -17.18
CA TRP A 11 13.88 72.09 -17.03
C TRP A 11 13.61 70.60 -17.32
N LYS A 12 14.22 70.07 -18.39
CA LYS A 12 14.25 68.63 -18.69
C LYS A 12 15.37 68.01 -17.86
N ALA A 13 14.95 67.29 -16.82
CA ALA A 13 15.89 66.43 -16.06
C ALA A 13 16.14 65.14 -16.85
N LEU A 14 17.36 64.91 -17.28
CA LEU A 14 17.81 63.71 -17.94
C LEU A 14 18.19 62.70 -16.84
N LEU A 15 17.33 61.70 -16.60
CA LEU A 15 17.62 60.57 -15.71
C LEU A 15 18.47 59.55 -16.49
N VAL A 16 19.77 59.49 -16.19
CA VAL A 16 20.66 58.43 -16.64
C VAL A 16 20.49 57.25 -15.69
N ALA A 17 19.77 56.20 -16.13
CA ALA A 17 19.69 54.94 -15.39
C ALA A 17 21.00 54.15 -15.62
N VAL A 18 21.87 54.09 -14.60
CA VAL A 18 23.02 53.20 -14.56
C VAL A 18 22.51 51.81 -14.18
N LEU A 19 22.40 50.89 -15.16
CA LEU A 19 22.16 49.47 -14.90
C LEU A 19 23.43 48.86 -14.29
N LEU A 20 23.44 48.67 -13.00
CA LEU A 20 24.42 47.81 -12.31
C LEU A 20 24.08 46.36 -12.64
N LEU A 21 24.83 45.75 -13.57
CA LEU A 21 24.87 44.31 -13.78
C LEU A 21 25.47 43.64 -12.54
N VAL A 22 24.61 43.23 -11.59
CA VAL A 22 25.02 42.34 -10.50
C VAL A 22 25.12 40.94 -11.11
N PRO A 23 26.28 40.28 -11.09
CA PRO A 23 26.40 38.92 -11.54
C PRO A 23 25.55 38.05 -10.60
N PHE A 24 24.45 37.48 -11.10
CA PHE A 24 23.73 36.42 -10.39
C PHE A 24 24.69 35.24 -10.22
N PRO A 25 24.87 34.71 -8.99
CA PRO A 25 25.62 33.50 -8.82
C PRO A 25 24.93 32.42 -9.68
N ALA A 26 25.70 31.72 -10.51
CA ALA A 26 25.21 30.58 -11.25
C ALA A 26 24.54 29.60 -10.27
N THR A 27 23.23 29.49 -10.35
CA THR A 27 22.49 28.51 -9.58
C THR A 27 23.05 27.15 -9.97
N ALA A 28 23.77 26.52 -9.02
CA ALA A 28 24.14 25.12 -9.16
C ALA A 28 22.86 24.36 -9.53
N THR A 29 22.85 23.74 -10.71
CA THR A 29 21.78 22.84 -11.12
C THR A 29 21.56 21.86 -9.98
N PRO A 30 20.35 21.75 -9.42
CA PRO A 30 20.10 20.77 -8.36
C PRO A 30 20.57 19.42 -8.90
N ARG A 31 21.49 18.75 -8.23
CA ARG A 31 21.73 17.31 -8.48
C ARG A 31 20.37 16.69 -8.51
N GLY A 32 19.98 16.10 -9.65
CA GLY A 32 18.65 15.58 -9.87
C GLY A 32 18.20 14.84 -8.60
N ALA A 33 17.07 15.25 -8.02
CA ALA A 33 16.57 14.64 -6.81
C ALA A 33 16.53 13.13 -7.03
N ALA A 34 17.04 12.35 -6.08
CA ALA A 34 17.00 10.89 -6.19
C ALA A 34 15.54 10.48 -6.40
N THR A 35 15.29 9.75 -7.48
CA THR A 35 13.97 9.19 -7.73
C THR A 35 13.77 7.99 -6.81
N TRP A 36 12.57 7.86 -6.26
CA TRP A 36 12.21 6.80 -5.32
C TRP A 36 11.16 5.90 -5.95
N VAL A 37 11.31 4.59 -5.74
CA VAL A 37 10.41 3.54 -6.24
C VAL A 37 9.89 2.76 -5.05
N GLY A 38 8.58 2.61 -4.95
CA GLY A 38 7.95 1.73 -3.95
C GLY A 38 8.42 0.30 -4.16
N SER A 39 9.02 -0.30 -3.13
CA SER A 39 9.54 -1.66 -3.17
C SER A 39 8.75 -2.62 -2.29
N TRP A 40 8.19 -2.14 -1.22
CA TRP A 40 7.25 -2.81 -0.35
C TRP A 40 6.29 -1.79 0.21
N GLY A 41 5.04 -2.17 0.40
CA GLY A 41 4.04 -1.34 1.04
C GLY A 41 2.86 -2.16 1.52
N THR A 42 2.11 -1.57 2.44
CA THR A 42 0.88 -2.13 2.96
C THR A 42 -0.08 -1.00 3.37
N SER A 43 -1.38 -1.24 3.19
CA SER A 43 -2.40 -0.28 3.59
C SER A 43 -2.66 -0.36 5.09
N PRO A 44 -2.48 0.74 5.85
CA PRO A 44 -2.82 0.75 7.25
C PRO A 44 -4.34 0.80 7.47
N THR A 45 -4.76 0.17 8.57
CA THR A 45 -6.13 0.16 9.07
C THR A 45 -6.16 0.55 10.54
N THR A 46 -7.34 0.89 11.05
CA THR A 46 -7.56 1.02 12.49
C THR A 46 -7.81 -0.35 13.13
N VAL A 47 -7.92 -0.36 14.45
CA VAL A 47 -8.23 -1.56 15.22
C VAL A 47 -9.66 -1.49 15.79
N PRO A 48 -10.32 -2.63 16.05
CA PRO A 48 -11.59 -2.66 16.77
C PRO A 48 -11.47 -2.01 18.16
N ALA A 49 -12.56 -1.45 18.64
CA ALA A 49 -12.60 -0.83 19.96
C ALA A 49 -12.29 -1.80 21.12
N SER A 50 -12.44 -3.11 20.88
CA SER A 50 -12.07 -4.18 21.82
C SER A 50 -10.57 -4.50 21.85
N ASP A 51 -9.79 -4.09 20.85
CA ASP A 51 -8.34 -4.35 20.82
C ASP A 51 -7.64 -3.50 21.90
N ARG A 52 -6.93 -4.17 22.81
CA ARG A 52 -6.18 -3.56 23.91
C ARG A 52 -4.68 -3.66 23.74
N THR A 53 -4.22 -4.03 22.52
CA THR A 53 -2.80 -4.14 22.22
C THR A 53 -2.10 -2.80 22.49
N SER A 54 -1.06 -2.85 23.30
CA SER A 54 -0.21 -1.70 23.56
C SER A 54 1.21 -2.15 23.82
N PHE A 55 2.17 -1.30 23.53
CA PHE A 55 3.60 -1.52 23.70
C PHE A 55 4.17 -0.47 24.65
N GLU A 56 5.06 -0.88 25.56
CA GLU A 56 5.73 0.03 26.50
C GLU A 56 7.14 -0.49 26.78
N ASP A 57 8.13 0.34 26.49
CA ASP A 57 9.56 -0.02 26.51
C ASP A 57 9.83 -1.35 25.80
N GLN A 58 9.38 -1.44 24.57
CA GLN A 58 9.47 -2.65 23.73
C GLN A 58 10.00 -2.34 22.34
N THR A 59 10.70 -3.30 21.78
CA THR A 59 11.13 -3.30 20.38
C THR A 59 10.23 -4.21 19.55
N LEU A 60 9.66 -3.66 18.48
CA LEU A 60 8.94 -4.40 17.45
C LEU A 60 9.90 -4.73 16.32
N ARG A 61 10.06 -6.01 15.94
CA ARG A 61 10.77 -6.46 14.75
C ARG A 61 9.79 -6.97 13.71
N GLN A 62 9.77 -6.34 12.55
CA GLN A 62 8.81 -6.61 11.49
C GLN A 62 9.56 -6.91 10.19
N VAL A 63 9.15 -7.98 9.51
CA VAL A 63 9.77 -8.44 8.26
C VAL A 63 9.01 -7.90 7.07
N VAL A 64 9.74 -7.43 6.06
CA VAL A 64 9.21 -6.97 4.77
C VAL A 64 9.99 -7.59 3.62
N HIS A 65 9.30 -7.91 2.53
CA HIS A 65 9.86 -8.56 1.34
C HIS A 65 9.92 -7.58 0.18
N LEU A 66 11.11 -7.26 -0.31
CA LEU A 66 11.29 -6.24 -1.34
C LEU A 66 10.98 -6.75 -2.74
N SER A 67 10.18 -6.02 -3.51
CA SER A 67 9.87 -6.33 -4.91
C SER A 67 10.95 -5.84 -5.89
N VAL A 68 11.66 -4.77 -5.56
CA VAL A 68 12.72 -4.17 -6.37
C VAL A 68 13.88 -3.73 -5.49
N GLY A 69 15.11 -3.79 -6.01
CA GLY A 69 16.32 -3.38 -5.30
C GLY A 69 16.76 -1.95 -5.60
N GLY A 70 17.73 -1.47 -4.81
CA GLY A 70 18.36 -0.16 -4.99
C GLY A 70 19.56 0.06 -4.05
N PRO A 71 20.36 1.11 -4.30
CA PRO A 71 21.55 1.41 -3.49
C PRO A 71 21.25 2.04 -2.14
N SER A 72 20.05 2.65 -1.99
CA SER A 72 19.60 3.29 -0.75
C SER A 72 18.11 3.04 -0.59
N LEU A 73 17.61 3.15 0.63
CA LEU A 73 16.19 2.98 0.94
C LEU A 73 15.69 4.07 1.90
N ARG A 74 14.36 4.17 2.00
CA ARG A 74 13.60 4.89 3.01
C ARG A 74 12.54 3.97 3.58
N VAL A 75 12.24 4.17 4.85
CA VAL A 75 11.16 3.48 5.57
C VAL A 75 10.08 4.50 5.90
N GLU A 76 8.83 4.12 5.66
CA GLU A 76 7.67 4.91 6.04
C GLU A 76 7.01 4.30 7.27
N LEU A 77 6.77 5.14 8.27
CA LEU A 77 5.98 4.84 9.46
C LEU A 77 4.68 5.66 9.41
N SER A 78 3.65 5.17 10.06
CA SER A 78 2.35 5.87 10.10
C SER A 78 1.73 5.81 11.49
N ASN A 79 1.20 6.95 11.91
CA ASN A 79 0.33 7.09 13.07
C ASN A 79 -1.08 7.54 12.66
N GLU A 80 -1.51 7.16 11.44
CA GLU A 80 -2.74 7.64 10.82
C GLU A 80 -3.98 7.42 11.68
N PHE A 81 -4.07 6.27 12.34
CA PHE A 81 -5.19 5.92 13.20
C PHE A 81 -4.90 6.10 14.70
N GLY A 82 -3.79 6.75 15.02
CA GLY A 82 -3.47 7.11 16.39
C GLY A 82 -4.31 8.27 16.90
N THR A 83 -4.74 8.20 18.16
CA THR A 83 -5.44 9.28 18.87
C THR A 83 -4.50 10.17 19.69
N GLY A 84 -3.25 9.77 19.81
CA GLY A 84 -2.18 10.48 20.50
C GLY A 84 -0.85 10.37 19.72
N PRO A 85 0.21 11.03 20.20
CA PRO A 85 1.51 11.01 19.52
C PRO A 85 2.17 9.62 19.61
N LEU A 86 2.72 9.15 18.49
CA LEU A 86 3.59 7.98 18.44
C LEU A 86 5.04 8.41 18.68
N VAL A 87 5.62 7.97 19.79
CA VAL A 87 7.03 8.25 20.11
C VAL A 87 7.88 7.06 19.70
N VAL A 88 8.75 7.27 18.72
CA VAL A 88 9.77 6.30 18.28
C VAL A 88 11.09 6.69 18.94
N GLY A 89 11.60 5.86 19.84
CA GLY A 89 12.86 6.10 20.54
C GLY A 89 14.06 5.81 19.66
N GLU A 90 14.00 4.74 18.88
CA GLU A 90 14.98 4.35 17.87
C GLU A 90 14.29 3.49 16.80
N ALA A 91 14.73 3.61 15.55
CA ALA A 91 14.36 2.71 14.48
C ALA A 91 15.59 2.29 13.68
N ARG A 92 15.61 1.04 13.21
CA ARG A 92 16.71 0.45 12.44
C ARG A 92 16.18 -0.44 11.34
N VAL A 93 17.00 -0.65 10.31
CA VAL A 93 16.71 -1.58 9.22
C VAL A 93 17.96 -2.41 8.91
N ALA A 94 17.76 -3.70 8.69
CA ALA A 94 18.83 -4.61 8.29
C ALA A 94 18.30 -5.71 7.37
N ARG A 95 19.17 -6.39 6.63
CA ARG A 95 18.79 -7.64 5.96
C ARG A 95 18.53 -8.72 7.00
N ARG A 96 17.52 -9.53 6.75
CA ARG A 96 17.16 -10.69 7.57
C ARG A 96 18.23 -11.78 7.44
N ASP A 97 18.57 -12.42 8.54
CA ASP A 97 19.49 -13.57 8.59
C ASP A 97 18.68 -14.85 8.89
N GLY A 98 18.44 -15.65 7.85
CA GLY A 98 17.63 -16.86 7.97
C GLY A 98 16.13 -16.62 8.13
N ALA A 99 15.43 -17.56 8.77
CA ALA A 99 13.97 -17.57 8.86
C ALA A 99 13.39 -16.91 10.11
N GLY A 100 14.23 -16.59 11.11
CA GLY A 100 13.81 -16.01 12.39
C GLY A 100 13.81 -14.48 12.43
N SER A 101 14.02 -13.94 13.62
CA SER A 101 14.12 -12.49 13.87
C SER A 101 15.55 -11.95 13.74
N ALA A 102 16.54 -12.80 13.44
CA ALA A 102 17.94 -12.42 13.35
C ALA A 102 18.21 -11.51 12.14
N VAL A 103 19.21 -10.63 12.29
CA VAL A 103 19.64 -9.70 11.24
C VAL A 103 21.11 -9.89 10.92
N GLU A 104 21.50 -9.59 9.68
CA GLU A 104 22.89 -9.53 9.25
C GLU A 104 23.56 -8.27 9.83
N PRO A 105 24.49 -8.36 10.83
CA PRO A 105 24.98 -7.18 11.54
C PRO A 105 25.70 -6.15 10.65
N ARG A 106 26.36 -6.60 9.57
CA ARG A 106 27.04 -5.70 8.63
C ARG A 106 26.09 -4.82 7.82
N THR A 107 24.83 -5.19 7.76
CA THR A 107 23.78 -4.49 7.00
C THR A 107 22.93 -3.58 7.89
N ASP A 108 23.09 -3.67 9.21
CA ASP A 108 22.28 -2.92 10.16
C ASP A 108 22.55 -1.42 10.03
N ARG A 109 21.48 -0.65 9.84
CA ARG A 109 21.50 0.81 9.69
C ARG A 109 20.46 1.44 10.62
N ARG A 110 20.91 2.45 11.37
CA ARG A 110 20.00 3.30 12.13
C ARG A 110 19.25 4.22 11.17
N LEU A 111 17.94 4.31 11.36
CA LEU A 111 17.10 5.27 10.66
C LEU A 111 17.16 6.62 11.38
N THR A 112 17.09 7.69 10.59
CA THR A 112 16.95 9.05 11.10
C THR A 112 15.74 9.73 10.45
N PHE A 113 15.26 10.78 11.10
CA PHE A 113 14.10 11.56 10.68
C PHE A 113 14.47 13.05 10.83
N GLY A 114 14.80 13.69 9.72
CA GLY A 114 15.39 15.04 9.74
C GLY A 114 16.71 15.09 10.54
N GLY A 115 17.56 14.08 10.39
CA GLY A 115 18.83 13.92 11.09
C GLY A 115 18.73 13.44 12.55
N ARG A 116 17.52 13.27 13.10
CA ARG A 116 17.29 12.81 14.48
C ARG A 116 17.06 11.30 14.54
N THR A 117 17.60 10.65 15.55
CA THR A 117 17.45 9.20 15.79
C THR A 117 16.16 8.83 16.51
N SER A 118 15.54 9.78 17.19
CA SER A 118 14.22 9.65 17.81
C SER A 118 13.27 10.67 17.24
N VAL A 119 11.98 10.33 17.19
CA VAL A 119 10.95 11.19 16.61
C VAL A 119 9.61 10.98 17.29
N THR A 120 8.79 12.02 17.27
CA THR A 120 7.38 11.97 17.66
C THR A 120 6.53 12.22 16.42
N VAL A 121 5.70 11.24 16.06
CA VAL A 121 4.76 11.32 14.93
C VAL A 121 3.41 11.78 15.48
N PRO A 122 2.87 12.92 15.04
CA PRO A 122 1.55 13.36 15.45
C PRO A 122 0.47 12.34 15.12
N ALA A 123 -0.63 12.37 15.85
CA ALA A 123 -1.84 11.62 15.49
C ALA A 123 -2.30 12.00 14.07
N GLY A 124 -2.71 11.02 13.28
CA GLY A 124 -3.18 11.22 11.90
C GLY A 124 -2.07 11.38 10.85
N ALA A 125 -0.79 11.31 11.22
CA ALA A 125 0.31 11.61 10.28
C ALA A 125 1.14 10.38 9.88
N PRO A 126 1.56 10.28 8.60
CA PRO A 126 2.67 9.43 8.20
C PRO A 126 4.02 10.12 8.46
N LEU A 127 5.10 9.36 8.42
CA LEU A 127 6.46 9.84 8.59
C LEU A 127 7.43 9.04 7.73
N LEU A 128 8.20 9.73 6.91
CA LEU A 128 9.24 9.13 6.07
C LEU A 128 10.63 9.32 6.72
N SER A 129 11.42 8.25 6.76
CA SER A 129 12.81 8.34 7.21
C SER A 129 13.69 9.13 6.23
N ASP A 130 14.82 9.64 6.72
CA ASP A 130 15.91 10.08 5.84
C ASP A 130 16.41 8.91 4.99
N PRO A 131 17.04 9.18 3.83
CA PRO A 131 17.67 8.15 3.02
C PRO A 131 18.75 7.39 3.78
N VAL A 132 18.75 6.08 3.66
CA VAL A 132 19.74 5.18 4.27
C VAL A 132 20.53 4.48 3.17
N ALA A 133 21.87 4.60 3.21
CA ALA A 133 22.76 3.86 2.32
C ALA A 133 22.82 2.39 2.75
N LEU A 134 21.98 1.58 2.16
CA LEU A 134 21.93 0.14 2.31
C LEU A 134 21.57 -0.47 0.95
N PRO A 135 22.57 -0.97 0.20
CA PRO A 135 22.29 -1.67 -1.04
C PRO A 135 21.47 -2.93 -0.78
N VAL A 136 20.34 -3.05 -1.48
CA VAL A 136 19.41 -4.17 -1.39
C VAL A 136 19.07 -4.69 -2.77
N GLN A 137 18.77 -5.99 -2.86
CA GLN A 137 18.32 -6.64 -4.08
C GLN A 137 16.81 -6.87 -4.02
N ALA A 138 16.19 -7.04 -5.18
CA ALA A 138 14.84 -7.55 -5.27
C ALA A 138 14.76 -8.95 -4.64
N GLY A 139 13.65 -9.25 -3.97
CA GLY A 139 13.47 -10.51 -3.25
C GLY A 139 14.18 -10.59 -1.89
N ALA A 140 14.88 -9.53 -1.47
CA ALA A 140 15.49 -9.51 -0.14
C ALA A 140 14.43 -9.28 0.96
N ASP A 141 14.56 -10.03 2.05
CA ASP A 141 13.83 -9.78 3.27
C ASP A 141 14.61 -8.76 4.13
N LEU A 142 13.92 -7.72 4.56
CA LEU A 142 14.44 -6.77 5.55
C LEU A 142 13.71 -6.94 6.88
N VAL A 143 14.42 -6.65 7.95
CA VAL A 143 13.87 -6.49 9.30
C VAL A 143 13.88 -5.01 9.64
N VAL A 144 12.71 -4.45 9.89
CA VAL A 144 12.56 -3.11 10.47
C VAL A 144 12.30 -3.25 11.95
N SER A 145 13.20 -2.68 12.77
CA SER A 145 13.13 -2.70 14.24
C SER A 145 12.74 -1.31 14.74
N ILE A 146 11.70 -1.22 15.57
CA ILE A 146 11.15 0.04 16.09
C ILE A 146 11.06 -0.08 17.62
N HIS A 147 11.76 0.78 18.36
CA HIS A 147 11.65 0.88 19.81
C HIS A 147 10.59 1.90 20.21
N LEU A 148 9.65 1.48 21.01
CA LEU A 148 8.56 2.28 21.60
C LEU A 148 8.82 2.47 23.11
N PRO A 149 9.42 3.61 23.52
CA PRO A 149 9.88 3.81 24.90
C PRO A 149 8.75 4.15 25.90
N ARG A 150 7.57 4.48 25.38
CA ARG A 150 6.40 4.86 26.18
C ARG A 150 5.21 4.00 25.79
N ARG A 151 4.25 3.90 26.70
CA ARG A 151 3.01 3.20 26.42
C ARG A 151 2.33 3.76 25.15
N THR A 152 2.24 2.90 24.15
CA THR A 152 1.75 3.23 22.81
C THR A 152 0.67 2.22 22.42
N PRO A 153 -0.59 2.66 22.24
CA PRO A 153 -1.63 1.79 21.68
C PRO A 153 -1.28 1.36 20.26
N GLY A 154 -1.52 0.08 19.94
CA GLY A 154 -1.30 -0.47 18.60
C GLY A 154 -2.39 -0.08 17.60
N SER A 155 -2.65 1.21 17.42
CA SER A 155 -3.83 1.77 16.76
C SER A 155 -3.75 1.81 15.22
N THR A 156 -2.54 1.84 14.66
CA THR A 156 -2.30 1.86 13.21
C THR A 156 -1.66 0.55 12.81
N VAL A 157 -2.39 -0.30 12.11
CA VAL A 157 -1.98 -1.68 11.83
C VAL A 157 -2.31 -2.07 10.38
N HIS A 158 -1.60 -3.07 9.89
CA HIS A 158 -2.10 -3.96 8.84
C HIS A 158 -2.35 -5.34 9.46
N ALA A 159 -3.59 -5.80 9.43
CA ALA A 159 -4.04 -6.86 10.32
C ALA A 159 -3.69 -8.27 9.85
N PHE A 160 -3.61 -8.49 8.52
CA PHE A 160 -3.47 -9.81 7.93
C PHE A 160 -2.22 -9.91 7.02
N PRO A 161 -1.00 -9.73 7.60
CA PRO A 161 0.22 -9.67 6.79
C PRO A 161 0.65 -11.02 6.23
N TYR A 162 0.13 -12.13 6.74
CA TYR A 162 0.64 -13.50 6.46
C TYR A 162 2.16 -13.58 6.62
N GLN A 163 2.70 -12.76 7.51
CA GLN A 163 4.11 -12.68 7.87
C GLN A 163 4.23 -12.45 9.38
N ASP A 164 5.10 -13.22 10.05
CA ASP A 164 5.36 -13.02 11.46
C ASP A 164 6.38 -11.90 11.69
N GLY A 165 6.19 -11.20 12.80
CA GLY A 165 7.13 -10.31 13.43
C GLY A 165 7.31 -10.70 14.91
N TRP A 166 8.12 -9.94 15.65
CA TRP A 166 8.43 -10.24 17.05
C TRP A 166 8.43 -8.99 17.91
N VAL A 167 8.07 -9.18 19.18
CA VAL A 167 8.20 -8.18 20.24
C VAL A 167 9.29 -8.63 21.19
N ALA A 168 10.12 -7.70 21.66
CA ALA A 168 11.10 -7.93 22.71
C ALA A 168 11.10 -6.77 23.72
N ALA A 169 11.47 -7.02 24.97
CA ALA A 169 11.58 -6.01 26.01
C ALA A 169 12.75 -5.05 25.75
N GLY A 170 12.57 -3.78 26.11
CA GLY A 170 13.57 -2.73 26.01
C GLY A 170 13.98 -2.35 24.59
N ASN A 171 15.00 -1.51 24.49
CA ASN A 171 15.61 -1.14 23.20
C ASN A 171 16.67 -2.16 22.77
N VAL A 172 16.25 -3.13 21.98
CA VAL A 172 17.12 -4.13 21.36
C VAL A 172 17.16 -4.00 19.82
N THR A 173 16.86 -2.80 19.32
CA THR A 173 16.80 -2.54 17.86
C THR A 173 18.09 -2.91 17.15
N GLY A 174 19.26 -2.67 17.74
CA GLY A 174 20.59 -2.94 17.18
C GLY A 174 21.15 -4.33 17.47
N ALA A 175 20.43 -5.19 18.20
CA ALA A 175 20.91 -6.55 18.50
C ALA A 175 20.80 -7.44 17.25
N ARG A 176 21.78 -8.33 17.00
CA ARG A 176 21.70 -9.34 15.94
C ARG A 176 20.51 -10.26 16.18
N ASP A 177 20.48 -10.85 17.33
CA ASP A 177 19.43 -11.73 17.82
C ASP A 177 18.66 -11.07 18.97
N ILE A 178 17.38 -11.37 19.10
CA ILE A 178 16.56 -10.91 20.21
C ILE A 178 15.96 -12.12 20.91
N THR A 179 15.59 -11.93 22.18
CA THR A 179 14.74 -12.86 22.90
C THR A 179 13.31 -12.37 22.82
N PRO A 180 12.45 -12.95 21.93
CA PRO A 180 11.10 -12.51 21.79
C PRO A 180 10.27 -12.73 23.06
N THR A 181 9.47 -11.76 23.44
CA THR A 181 8.42 -11.89 24.47
C THR A 181 7.07 -12.24 23.84
N GLY A 182 6.95 -12.13 22.52
CA GLY A 182 5.74 -12.47 21.76
C GLY A 182 5.96 -12.41 20.25
N VAL A 183 4.99 -12.96 19.54
CA VAL A 183 4.90 -12.91 18.07
C VAL A 183 3.91 -11.84 17.66
N LEU A 184 4.28 -11.02 16.68
CA LEU A 184 3.39 -10.06 16.03
C LEU A 184 2.75 -10.73 14.81
N GLY A 185 1.43 -10.90 14.86
CA GLY A 185 0.64 -11.35 13.71
C GLY A 185 0.15 -10.19 12.81
N LYS A 186 0.56 -8.97 13.10
CA LYS A 186 0.17 -7.73 12.41
C LYS A 186 1.41 -6.88 12.16
N TRP A 187 1.43 -6.08 11.09
CA TRP A 187 2.37 -4.97 10.99
C TRP A 187 1.82 -3.76 11.75
N HIS A 188 2.62 -3.20 12.65
CA HIS A 188 2.28 -2.02 13.45
C HIS A 188 3.12 -0.82 13.00
N PHE A 189 2.47 0.29 12.71
CA PHE A 189 3.09 1.58 12.36
C PHE A 189 3.98 1.57 11.11
N LEU A 190 4.30 0.44 10.52
CA LEU A 190 5.17 0.29 9.35
C LEU A 190 4.29 0.18 8.10
N THR A 191 4.45 1.09 7.13
CA THR A 191 3.57 1.17 5.95
C THR A 191 4.29 1.09 4.62
N GLY A 192 5.59 1.39 4.56
CA GLY A 192 6.28 1.38 3.28
C GLY A 192 7.79 1.29 3.36
N VAL A 193 8.36 0.76 2.29
CA VAL A 193 9.80 0.83 1.97
C VAL A 193 9.94 1.22 0.52
N SER A 194 10.65 2.32 0.27
CA SER A 194 11.04 2.73 -1.07
C SER A 194 12.55 2.65 -1.25
N VAL A 195 12.98 2.36 -2.48
CA VAL A 195 14.39 2.31 -2.84
C VAL A 195 14.73 3.42 -3.84
N SER A 196 15.96 3.93 -3.78
CA SER A 196 16.42 4.88 -4.78
C SER A 196 16.76 4.17 -6.08
N GLY A 197 16.30 4.71 -7.21
CA GLY A 197 16.54 4.12 -8.52
C GLY A 197 15.78 4.82 -9.62
N ARG A 198 16.09 4.45 -10.86
CA ARG A 198 15.31 4.85 -12.02
C ARG A 198 14.32 3.72 -12.34
N GLY A 199 13.05 3.96 -12.11
CA GLY A 199 12.02 2.96 -12.32
C GLY A 199 10.66 3.50 -11.93
N GLY A 200 9.67 2.63 -11.95
CA GLY A 200 8.31 2.91 -11.54
C GLY A 200 7.79 1.86 -10.57
N ALA A 201 6.60 2.07 -10.06
CA ALA A 201 5.89 1.11 -9.24
C ALA A 201 4.54 0.74 -9.84
N VAL A 202 4.16 -0.51 -9.66
CA VAL A 202 2.82 -1.05 -9.88
C VAL A 202 2.16 -1.21 -8.53
N VAL A 203 1.03 -0.57 -8.32
CA VAL A 203 0.22 -0.75 -7.11
C VAL A 203 -0.84 -1.80 -7.37
N ALA A 204 -0.90 -2.81 -6.51
CA ALA A 204 -1.98 -3.79 -6.47
C ALA A 204 -3.01 -3.34 -5.44
N LEU A 205 -4.09 -2.69 -5.88
CA LEU A 205 -5.20 -2.26 -5.02
C LEU A 205 -6.26 -3.35 -4.98
N GLY A 206 -6.59 -3.85 -3.79
CA GLY A 206 -7.53 -4.94 -3.67
C GLY A 206 -8.01 -5.24 -2.25
N ASP A 207 -8.64 -6.38 -2.13
CA ASP A 207 -9.15 -6.96 -0.90
C ASP A 207 -8.24 -8.11 -0.39
N SER A 208 -8.82 -9.09 0.34
CA SER A 208 -8.11 -10.26 0.87
C SER A 208 -7.36 -11.07 -0.19
N ILE A 209 -7.90 -11.15 -1.41
CA ILE A 209 -7.29 -11.91 -2.50
C ILE A 209 -5.99 -11.24 -2.96
N THR A 210 -5.94 -9.92 -2.92
CA THR A 210 -4.72 -9.16 -3.23
C THR A 210 -3.77 -9.10 -2.02
N ASP A 211 -4.30 -8.94 -0.82
CA ASP A 211 -3.57 -8.97 0.46
C ASP A 211 -2.83 -10.30 0.65
N GLY A 212 -3.43 -11.40 0.16
CA GLY A 212 -2.85 -12.73 0.14
C GLY A 212 -3.40 -13.67 1.19
N ALA A 213 -4.69 -13.53 1.52
CA ALA A 213 -5.37 -14.45 2.41
C ALA A 213 -5.16 -15.91 1.98
N GLU A 214 -4.99 -16.78 2.95
CA GLU A 214 -4.79 -18.23 2.81
C GLU A 214 -3.50 -18.64 2.05
N THR A 215 -2.56 -17.71 1.83
CA THR A 215 -1.23 -18.07 1.33
C THR A 215 -0.34 -18.61 2.45
N THR A 216 0.64 -19.42 2.10
CA THR A 216 1.62 -19.95 3.06
C THR A 216 2.35 -18.78 3.76
N ARG A 217 2.17 -18.71 5.09
CA ARG A 217 2.74 -17.66 5.95
C ARG A 217 4.27 -17.58 5.81
N GLY A 218 4.78 -16.36 5.59
CA GLY A 218 6.20 -16.07 5.45
C GLY A 218 6.83 -16.54 4.12
N ALA A 219 6.03 -17.11 3.19
CA ALA A 219 6.55 -17.63 1.93
C ALA A 219 6.50 -16.63 0.77
N ASN A 220 5.88 -15.45 0.97
CA ASN A 220 5.75 -14.39 -0.04
C ASN A 220 5.17 -14.93 -1.36
N ARG A 221 4.00 -15.58 -1.29
CA ARG A 221 3.34 -16.25 -2.42
C ARG A 221 2.04 -15.58 -2.87
N ARG A 222 1.77 -14.36 -2.41
CA ARG A 222 0.65 -13.54 -2.90
C ARG A 222 0.83 -13.28 -4.39
N TRP A 223 -0.26 -13.10 -5.14
CA TRP A 223 -0.13 -12.82 -6.58
C TRP A 223 0.74 -11.58 -6.90
N PRO A 224 0.76 -10.48 -6.08
CA PRO A 224 1.69 -9.37 -6.31
C PRO A 224 3.16 -9.76 -6.09
N ASP A 225 3.47 -10.65 -5.11
CA ASP A 225 4.83 -11.15 -4.90
C ASP A 225 5.31 -11.99 -6.08
N VAL A 226 4.41 -12.84 -6.63
CA VAL A 226 4.72 -13.65 -7.83
C VAL A 226 4.91 -12.77 -9.05
N LEU A 227 4.09 -11.71 -9.21
CA LEU A 227 4.26 -10.73 -10.29
C LEU A 227 5.60 -10.00 -10.19
N ALA A 228 6.01 -9.61 -8.98
CA ALA A 228 7.31 -8.99 -8.74
C ALA A 228 8.47 -9.91 -9.19
N ARG A 229 8.41 -11.20 -8.86
CA ARG A 229 9.42 -12.18 -9.35
C ARG A 229 9.45 -12.26 -10.87
N ARG A 230 8.27 -12.27 -11.52
CA ARG A 230 8.19 -12.27 -13.00
C ARG A 230 8.81 -11.00 -13.61
N PHE A 231 8.68 -9.84 -12.95
CA PHE A 231 9.36 -8.62 -13.39
C PHE A 231 10.88 -8.75 -13.27
N GLN A 232 11.40 -9.40 -12.22
CA GLN A 232 12.84 -9.59 -12.07
C GLN A 232 13.44 -10.53 -13.12
N GLU A 233 12.66 -11.46 -13.65
CA GLU A 233 13.04 -12.37 -14.73
C GLU A 233 13.03 -11.69 -16.11
N ASP A 234 12.32 -10.56 -16.26
CA ASP A 234 12.21 -9.78 -17.50
C ASP A 234 13.19 -8.60 -17.47
N ARG A 235 14.12 -8.55 -18.45
CA ARG A 235 15.16 -7.52 -18.52
C ARG A 235 14.60 -6.09 -18.65
N GLU A 236 13.44 -5.93 -19.29
CA GLU A 236 12.80 -4.64 -19.50
C GLU A 236 12.00 -4.17 -18.29
N LEU A 237 11.56 -5.10 -17.41
CA LEU A 237 10.66 -4.81 -16.30
C LEU A 237 11.31 -4.88 -14.90
N ARG A 238 12.53 -5.41 -14.79
CA ARG A 238 13.21 -5.58 -13.48
C ARG A 238 13.47 -4.29 -12.70
N HIS A 239 13.20 -3.13 -13.29
CA HIS A 239 13.28 -1.83 -12.64
C HIS A 239 11.96 -1.40 -12.00
N LEU A 240 10.89 -2.18 -12.19
CA LEU A 240 9.57 -1.91 -11.62
C LEU A 240 9.41 -2.60 -10.27
N GLY A 241 8.94 -1.84 -9.29
CA GLY A 241 8.48 -2.37 -8.00
C GLY A 241 7.00 -2.77 -8.07
N VAL A 242 6.60 -3.68 -7.18
CA VAL A 242 5.19 -4.02 -6.95
C VAL A 242 4.88 -3.72 -5.50
N VAL A 243 3.86 -2.89 -5.26
CA VAL A 243 3.42 -2.48 -3.94
C VAL A 243 2.03 -3.06 -3.70
N ASN A 244 1.92 -3.94 -2.70
CA ASN A 244 0.65 -4.57 -2.34
C ASN A 244 -0.15 -3.66 -1.41
N GLN A 245 -1.29 -3.17 -1.87
CA GLN A 245 -2.24 -2.34 -1.14
C GLN A 245 -3.59 -3.07 -0.99
N GLY A 246 -3.55 -4.40 -0.88
CA GLY A 246 -4.67 -5.23 -0.46
C GLY A 246 -5.01 -5.02 1.01
N ILE A 247 -6.27 -5.15 1.36
CA ILE A 247 -6.76 -5.24 2.75
C ILE A 247 -7.81 -6.34 2.81
N ALA A 248 -7.59 -7.35 3.63
CA ALA A 248 -8.59 -8.40 3.82
C ALA A 248 -9.94 -7.82 4.28
N GLY A 249 -11.03 -8.24 3.62
CA GLY A 249 -12.38 -7.75 3.88
C GLY A 249 -12.71 -6.36 3.31
N ASN A 250 -11.80 -5.75 2.56
CA ASN A 250 -12.00 -4.38 2.04
C ASN A 250 -13.13 -4.30 1.01
N ARG A 251 -13.95 -3.28 1.15
CA ARG A 251 -15.01 -2.94 0.20
C ARG A 251 -14.60 -1.75 -0.67
N LEU A 252 -15.17 -1.69 -1.84
CA LEU A 252 -14.97 -0.60 -2.77
C LEU A 252 -15.72 0.66 -2.34
N LEU A 253 -16.98 0.48 -1.87
CA LEU A 253 -17.94 1.56 -1.64
C LEU A 253 -18.07 1.98 -0.17
N HIS A 254 -18.03 1.04 0.78
CA HIS A 254 -18.38 1.30 2.17
C HIS A 254 -17.21 1.05 3.14
N ASP A 255 -17.06 1.92 4.12
CA ASP A 255 -16.23 1.67 5.30
C ASP A 255 -16.85 0.52 6.14
N PRO A 256 -16.08 -0.14 7.03
CA PRO A 256 -16.64 -1.12 7.94
C PRO A 256 -17.74 -0.54 8.81
N ASN A 257 -18.87 -1.25 8.85
CA ASN A 257 -20.05 -0.85 9.63
C ASN A 257 -20.77 -2.09 10.16
N PRO A 258 -20.18 -2.86 11.10
CA PRO A 258 -20.83 -4.03 11.66
C PRO A 258 -22.08 -3.65 12.46
N PRO A 259 -23.18 -4.42 12.35
CA PRO A 259 -24.35 -4.18 13.19
C PRO A 259 -24.02 -4.28 14.68
N ALA A 260 -24.68 -3.46 15.50
CA ALA A 260 -24.44 -3.44 16.95
C ALA A 260 -24.70 -4.83 17.59
N GLY A 261 -23.75 -5.30 18.38
CA GLY A 261 -23.76 -6.62 19.01
C GLY A 261 -23.40 -7.77 18.08
N HIS A 262 -23.06 -7.50 16.82
CA HIS A 262 -22.62 -8.53 15.90
C HIS A 262 -21.15 -8.91 16.18
N PRO A 263 -20.73 -10.20 16.06
CA PRO A 263 -19.34 -10.61 16.26
C PRO A 263 -18.31 -9.85 15.40
N ALA A 264 -18.73 -9.33 14.25
CA ALA A 264 -17.88 -8.51 13.39
C ALA A 264 -17.37 -7.21 14.03
N GLU A 265 -17.99 -6.69 15.10
CA GLU A 265 -17.45 -5.57 15.87
C GLU A 265 -16.04 -5.85 16.40
N GLY A 266 -15.71 -7.12 16.64
CA GLY A 266 -14.40 -7.56 17.11
C GLY A 266 -13.30 -7.55 16.05
N TYR A 267 -13.64 -7.40 14.76
CA TYR A 267 -12.63 -7.49 13.69
C TYR A 267 -12.87 -6.60 12.47
N ALA A 268 -14.08 -6.14 12.20
CA ALA A 268 -14.40 -5.45 10.94
C ALA A 268 -13.60 -4.16 10.70
N ASN A 269 -13.16 -3.48 11.77
CA ASN A 269 -12.31 -2.29 11.63
C ASN A 269 -10.99 -2.59 10.88
N HIS A 270 -10.53 -3.84 10.90
CA HIS A 270 -9.37 -4.29 10.14
C HIS A 270 -9.62 -4.35 8.62
N PHE A 271 -10.87 -4.27 8.16
CA PHE A 271 -11.21 -4.19 6.75
C PHE A 271 -10.92 -2.83 6.11
N GLY A 272 -10.55 -1.84 6.94
CA GLY A 272 -10.07 -0.53 6.53
C GLY A 272 -11.12 0.33 5.83
N HIS A 273 -10.74 1.56 5.52
CA HIS A 273 -11.58 2.46 4.75
C HIS A 273 -11.87 1.88 3.35
N SER A 274 -13.01 2.23 2.77
CA SER A 274 -13.38 1.84 1.41
C SER A 274 -12.30 2.23 0.41
N ALA A 275 -12.15 1.46 -0.66
CA ALA A 275 -11.13 1.73 -1.66
C ALA A 275 -11.28 3.11 -2.31
N LEU A 276 -12.50 3.61 -2.49
CA LEU A 276 -12.76 4.98 -2.93
C LEU A 276 -12.14 6.02 -1.98
N ARG A 277 -12.22 5.78 -0.67
CA ARG A 277 -11.70 6.71 0.35
C ARG A 277 -10.18 6.66 0.48
N ARG A 278 -9.59 5.45 0.41
CA ARG A 278 -8.15 5.24 0.62
C ARG A 278 -7.29 5.38 -0.63
N PHE A 279 -7.90 5.61 -1.81
CA PHE A 279 -7.21 5.58 -3.11
C PHE A 279 -6.02 6.56 -3.18
N ASP A 280 -6.18 7.79 -2.71
CA ASP A 280 -5.12 8.80 -2.79
C ASP A 280 -3.91 8.40 -1.94
N ARG A 281 -4.15 7.93 -0.71
CA ARG A 281 -3.11 7.45 0.20
C ARG A 281 -2.42 6.20 -0.34
N ASP A 282 -3.21 5.20 -0.73
CA ASP A 282 -2.71 3.86 -1.00
C ASP A 282 -2.26 3.68 -2.46
N VAL A 283 -2.66 4.57 -3.36
CA VAL A 283 -2.26 4.51 -4.77
C VAL A 283 -1.47 5.75 -5.17
N LEU A 284 -2.07 6.93 -5.13
CA LEU A 284 -1.47 8.13 -5.72
C LEU A 284 -0.21 8.60 -4.97
N ALA A 285 -0.15 8.38 -3.65
CA ALA A 285 1.00 8.74 -2.83
C ALA A 285 2.16 7.73 -2.90
N GLN A 286 2.01 6.59 -3.59
CA GLN A 286 3.07 5.58 -3.63
C GLN A 286 4.26 6.05 -4.48
N PRO A 287 5.50 5.91 -3.96
CA PRO A 287 6.70 6.38 -4.65
C PRO A 287 6.88 5.75 -6.02
N GLY A 288 6.89 6.58 -7.07
CA GLY A 288 7.12 6.15 -8.43
C GLY A 288 5.95 5.40 -9.07
N VAL A 289 4.74 5.48 -8.53
CA VAL A 289 3.57 4.83 -9.13
C VAL A 289 3.35 5.29 -10.56
N GLY A 290 3.18 4.33 -11.47
CA GLY A 290 2.83 4.56 -12.86
C GLY A 290 1.66 3.70 -13.31
N HIS A 291 1.41 2.63 -12.57
CA HIS A 291 0.40 1.62 -12.91
C HIS A 291 -0.38 1.19 -11.66
N VAL A 292 -1.66 0.93 -11.82
CA VAL A 292 -2.49 0.33 -10.78
C VAL A 292 -3.29 -0.84 -11.33
N VAL A 293 -3.30 -1.96 -10.59
CA VAL A 293 -4.18 -3.10 -10.85
C VAL A 293 -5.26 -3.07 -9.78
N VAL A 294 -6.53 -3.06 -10.18
CA VAL A 294 -7.68 -3.01 -9.27
C VAL A 294 -8.39 -4.36 -9.28
N LEU A 295 -8.50 -5.01 -8.13
CA LEU A 295 -9.29 -6.24 -7.92
C LEU A 295 -10.13 -6.07 -6.66
N LEU A 296 -11.40 -5.67 -6.82
CA LEU A 296 -12.32 -5.32 -5.74
C LEU A 296 -13.77 -5.61 -6.15
N GLY A 297 -14.65 -5.75 -5.17
CA GLY A 297 -16.08 -5.87 -5.35
C GLY A 297 -16.71 -7.12 -4.72
N VAL A 298 -15.94 -8.18 -4.42
CA VAL A 298 -16.48 -9.39 -3.80
C VAL A 298 -17.06 -9.12 -2.41
N ASN A 299 -16.40 -8.26 -1.62
CA ASN A 299 -16.85 -7.90 -0.28
C ASN A 299 -18.03 -6.91 -0.29
N ASP A 300 -18.16 -6.10 -1.35
CA ASP A 300 -19.34 -5.25 -1.54
C ASP A 300 -20.60 -6.09 -1.75
N LEU A 301 -20.45 -7.23 -2.42
CA LEU A 301 -21.53 -8.21 -2.62
C LEU A 301 -21.78 -9.07 -1.36
N GLY A 302 -20.71 -9.48 -0.66
CA GLY A 302 -20.78 -10.51 0.38
C GLY A 302 -21.05 -9.98 1.80
N HIS A 303 -20.56 -8.79 2.18
CA HIS A 303 -20.69 -8.26 3.54
C HIS A 303 -22.13 -7.87 3.95
N PRO A 304 -22.97 -7.29 3.05
CA PRO A 304 -24.35 -6.97 3.44
C PRO A 304 -25.13 -8.20 3.87
N GLY A 305 -25.59 -8.21 5.14
CA GLY A 305 -26.27 -9.35 5.76
C GLY A 305 -25.35 -10.37 6.41
N THR A 306 -24.02 -10.25 6.30
CA THR A 306 -23.03 -11.08 7.02
C THR A 306 -22.24 -10.28 8.04
N SER A 307 -21.41 -9.34 7.63
CA SER A 307 -20.59 -8.50 8.52
C SER A 307 -20.90 -7.01 8.41
N ALA A 308 -21.88 -6.65 7.58
CA ALA A 308 -22.41 -5.31 7.40
C ALA A 308 -23.94 -5.33 7.37
N PRO A 309 -24.62 -4.18 7.62
CA PRO A 309 -26.06 -4.10 7.54
C PRO A 309 -26.58 -4.43 6.13
N LEU A 310 -27.72 -5.10 6.05
CA LEU A 310 -28.37 -5.41 4.77
C LEU A 310 -28.73 -4.14 3.97
N SER A 311 -28.92 -3.01 4.66
CA SER A 311 -29.16 -1.69 4.04
C SER A 311 -27.99 -1.17 3.21
N GLU A 312 -26.79 -1.75 3.35
CA GLU A 312 -25.61 -1.45 2.54
C GLU A 312 -25.47 -2.34 1.30
N LYS A 313 -26.53 -3.09 0.95
CA LYS A 313 -26.55 -3.89 -0.26
C LYS A 313 -26.42 -3.01 -1.49
N VAL A 314 -25.53 -3.40 -2.40
CA VAL A 314 -25.21 -2.65 -3.62
C VAL A 314 -25.57 -3.46 -4.85
N SER A 315 -25.85 -2.78 -5.95
CA SER A 315 -26.04 -3.37 -7.27
C SER A 315 -24.72 -3.48 -8.03
N ALA A 316 -24.71 -4.25 -9.11
CA ALA A 316 -23.61 -4.27 -10.06
C ALA A 316 -23.28 -2.86 -10.61
N GLN A 317 -24.31 -2.04 -10.83
CA GLN A 317 -24.13 -0.67 -11.35
C GLN A 317 -23.47 0.26 -10.33
N ASP A 318 -23.74 0.09 -9.02
CA ASP A 318 -23.03 0.84 -7.97
C ASP A 318 -21.54 0.48 -7.94
N ILE A 319 -21.21 -0.81 -8.04
CA ILE A 319 -19.82 -1.29 -8.12
C ILE A 319 -19.13 -0.72 -9.38
N ILE A 320 -19.79 -0.81 -10.54
CA ILE A 320 -19.27 -0.25 -11.80
C ILE A 320 -19.03 1.26 -11.68
N GLY A 321 -19.98 1.98 -11.09
CA GLY A 321 -19.87 3.42 -10.84
C GLY A 321 -18.65 3.77 -9.99
N ALA A 322 -18.38 2.98 -8.95
CA ALA A 322 -17.21 3.17 -8.10
C ALA A 322 -15.89 2.84 -8.83
N HIS A 323 -15.85 1.79 -9.64
CA HIS A 323 -14.69 1.52 -10.51
C HIS A 323 -14.41 2.68 -11.45
N ARG A 324 -15.43 3.31 -12.06
CA ARG A 324 -15.27 4.50 -12.91
C ARG A 324 -14.60 5.65 -12.15
N GLN A 325 -14.99 5.88 -10.88
CA GLN A 325 -14.34 6.90 -10.06
C GLN A 325 -12.86 6.62 -9.82
N LEU A 326 -12.47 5.36 -9.62
CA LEU A 326 -11.05 4.99 -9.50
C LEU A 326 -10.30 5.20 -10.82
N ILE A 327 -10.92 4.85 -11.96
CA ILE A 327 -10.37 5.03 -13.30
C ILE A 327 -10.12 6.52 -13.57
N ASP A 328 -11.14 7.36 -13.37
CA ASP A 328 -11.05 8.80 -13.59
C ASP A 328 -9.95 9.45 -12.74
N ARG A 329 -9.85 9.07 -11.45
CA ARG A 329 -8.83 9.59 -10.54
C ARG A 329 -7.42 9.11 -10.92
N ALA A 330 -7.27 7.85 -11.34
CA ALA A 330 -6.00 7.32 -11.84
C ALA A 330 -5.55 8.06 -13.09
N HIS A 331 -6.44 8.22 -14.08
CA HIS A 331 -6.16 8.93 -15.32
C HIS A 331 -5.86 10.43 -15.06
N ALA A 332 -6.59 11.09 -14.16
CA ALA A 332 -6.31 12.48 -13.77
C ALA A 332 -4.90 12.64 -13.17
N ALA A 333 -4.37 11.59 -12.53
CA ALA A 333 -2.99 11.54 -12.02
C ALA A 333 -1.96 11.03 -13.03
N GLY A 334 -2.36 10.74 -14.28
CA GLY A 334 -1.49 10.22 -15.33
C GLY A 334 -1.09 8.75 -15.18
N LEU A 335 -1.83 7.98 -14.37
CA LEU A 335 -1.58 6.56 -14.17
C LEU A 335 -2.30 5.72 -15.23
N ARG A 336 -1.74 4.55 -15.54
CA ARG A 336 -2.46 3.47 -16.25
C ARG A 336 -3.16 2.59 -15.23
N VAL A 337 -4.43 2.26 -15.51
CA VAL A 337 -5.26 1.47 -14.62
C VAL A 337 -5.78 0.21 -15.31
N TYR A 338 -5.59 -0.94 -14.65
CA TYR A 338 -5.95 -2.26 -15.18
C TYR A 338 -7.02 -2.91 -14.31
N GLY A 339 -8.12 -3.33 -14.93
CA GLY A 339 -9.23 -3.97 -14.25
C GLY A 339 -9.02 -5.48 -14.09
N GLY A 340 -9.01 -5.96 -12.86
CA GLY A 340 -9.11 -7.37 -12.51
C GLY A 340 -10.56 -7.82 -12.44
N THR A 341 -10.89 -8.99 -13.05
CA THR A 341 -12.22 -9.58 -12.89
C THR A 341 -12.36 -10.25 -11.53
N ILE A 342 -13.50 -10.05 -10.87
CA ILE A 342 -13.84 -10.67 -9.57
C ILE A 342 -13.82 -12.20 -9.72
N THR A 343 -13.03 -12.88 -8.91
CA THR A 343 -12.89 -14.34 -8.88
C THR A 343 -14.19 -15.01 -8.45
N PRO A 344 -14.44 -16.30 -8.80
CA PRO A 344 -15.63 -17.01 -8.39
C PRO A 344 -15.59 -17.36 -6.90
N PHE A 345 -16.78 -17.44 -6.28
CA PHE A 345 -16.91 -17.73 -4.83
C PHE A 345 -18.11 -18.63 -4.49
N LYS A 346 -18.59 -19.46 -5.43
CA LYS A 346 -19.69 -20.39 -5.16
C LYS A 346 -19.28 -21.47 -4.17
N GLY A 347 -20.03 -21.55 -3.09
CA GLY A 347 -19.80 -22.51 -2.01
C GLY A 347 -18.91 -21.96 -0.91
N ASP A 348 -18.61 -20.63 -0.93
CA ASP A 348 -17.81 -19.98 0.11
C ASP A 348 -18.37 -20.23 1.52
N THR A 349 -17.45 -20.28 2.49
CA THR A 349 -17.79 -20.56 3.89
C THR A 349 -18.28 -19.33 4.66
N LEU A 350 -18.21 -18.13 4.06
CA LEU A 350 -18.60 -16.87 4.67
C LEU A 350 -20.04 -16.48 4.37
N GLY A 351 -20.72 -17.22 3.47
CA GLY A 351 -22.11 -16.95 3.08
C GLY A 351 -22.26 -15.79 2.09
N PHE A 352 -21.24 -15.53 1.29
CA PHE A 352 -21.26 -14.47 0.29
C PHE A 352 -22.03 -14.86 -0.97
N HIS A 353 -22.00 -16.16 -1.32
CA HIS A 353 -22.63 -16.63 -2.53
C HIS A 353 -24.15 -16.65 -2.39
N SER A 354 -24.80 -16.03 -3.36
CA SER A 354 -26.23 -16.17 -3.67
C SER A 354 -26.42 -16.07 -5.19
N PRO A 355 -27.54 -16.54 -5.74
CA PRO A 355 -27.83 -16.35 -7.17
C PRO A 355 -27.79 -14.88 -7.59
N GLU A 356 -28.19 -13.97 -6.70
CA GLU A 356 -28.20 -12.54 -6.94
C GLU A 356 -26.76 -11.95 -6.94
N ASN A 357 -25.94 -12.31 -5.95
CA ASN A 357 -24.56 -11.86 -5.89
C ASN A 357 -23.73 -12.42 -7.05
N GLU A 358 -24.00 -13.65 -7.48
CA GLU A 358 -23.37 -14.22 -8.68
C GLU A 358 -23.78 -13.48 -9.95
N ALA A 359 -25.07 -13.13 -10.09
CA ALA A 359 -25.55 -12.33 -11.22
C ALA A 359 -24.86 -10.96 -11.27
N ALA A 360 -24.72 -10.31 -10.12
CA ALA A 360 -24.02 -9.03 -10.01
C ALA A 360 -22.50 -9.18 -10.34
N ARG A 361 -21.83 -10.22 -9.81
CA ARG A 361 -20.43 -10.54 -10.18
C ARG A 361 -20.28 -10.73 -11.69
N ALA A 362 -21.16 -11.50 -12.29
CA ALA A 362 -21.12 -11.78 -13.72
C ALA A 362 -21.32 -10.50 -14.56
N GLU A 363 -22.18 -9.59 -14.11
CA GLU A 363 -22.42 -8.29 -14.76
C GLU A 363 -21.20 -7.39 -14.64
N VAL A 364 -20.62 -7.21 -13.44
CA VAL A 364 -19.38 -6.43 -13.22
C VAL A 364 -18.25 -7.01 -14.10
N ASN A 365 -18.05 -8.33 -14.08
CA ASN A 365 -17.00 -8.96 -14.88
C ASN A 365 -17.20 -8.79 -16.40
N ARG A 366 -18.47 -8.80 -16.87
CA ARG A 366 -18.78 -8.49 -18.27
C ARG A 366 -18.40 -7.06 -18.61
N TRP A 367 -18.71 -6.11 -17.74
CA TRP A 367 -18.33 -4.72 -17.93
C TRP A 367 -16.79 -4.55 -17.90
N VAL A 368 -16.09 -5.12 -16.94
CA VAL A 368 -14.61 -5.07 -16.88
C VAL A 368 -14.01 -5.58 -18.20
N ARG A 369 -14.53 -6.70 -18.73
CA ARG A 369 -14.02 -7.31 -19.98
C ARG A 369 -14.32 -6.52 -21.23
N GLY A 370 -15.44 -5.82 -21.30
CA GLY A 370 -15.98 -5.34 -22.57
C GLY A 370 -16.24 -3.84 -22.68
N SER A 371 -16.15 -3.06 -21.61
CA SER A 371 -16.46 -1.62 -21.65
C SER A 371 -15.37 -0.81 -22.36
N GLY A 372 -14.11 -1.22 -22.27
CA GLY A 372 -12.98 -0.43 -22.76
C GLY A 372 -12.64 0.77 -21.86
N GLU A 373 -13.23 0.87 -20.65
CA GLU A 373 -12.99 1.98 -19.73
C GLU A 373 -11.67 1.81 -18.95
N TYR A 374 -11.23 0.58 -18.68
CA TYR A 374 -9.88 0.28 -18.20
C TYR A 374 -8.86 0.30 -19.34
N ASP A 375 -7.62 0.73 -19.09
CA ASP A 375 -6.53 0.67 -20.09
C ASP A 375 -6.25 -0.76 -20.55
N ALA A 376 -6.48 -1.75 -19.70
CA ALA A 376 -6.48 -3.17 -20.05
C ALA A 376 -7.20 -4.00 -18.97
N VAL A 377 -7.46 -5.27 -19.32
CA VAL A 377 -8.12 -6.25 -18.48
C VAL A 377 -7.15 -7.35 -18.09
N ILE A 378 -7.21 -7.74 -16.80
CA ILE A 378 -6.56 -8.92 -16.27
C ILE A 378 -7.65 -9.89 -15.83
N ASP A 379 -7.85 -10.96 -16.58
CA ASP A 379 -8.96 -11.89 -16.36
C ASP A 379 -8.64 -12.93 -15.28
N PHE A 380 -8.63 -12.48 -14.02
CA PHE A 380 -8.38 -13.34 -12.87
C PHE A 380 -9.45 -14.42 -12.69
N ASP A 381 -10.73 -14.09 -12.96
CA ASP A 381 -11.83 -15.06 -12.95
C ASP A 381 -11.52 -16.26 -13.87
N ARG A 382 -11.13 -15.98 -15.12
CA ARG A 382 -10.79 -17.04 -16.07
C ARG A 382 -9.55 -17.83 -15.64
N ALA A 383 -8.61 -17.19 -14.95
CA ALA A 383 -7.36 -17.82 -14.53
C ALA A 383 -7.58 -18.89 -13.44
N VAL A 384 -8.57 -18.69 -12.55
CA VAL A 384 -8.74 -19.54 -11.37
C VAL A 384 -10.06 -20.30 -11.31
N ARG A 385 -11.01 -20.02 -12.20
CA ARG A 385 -12.32 -20.70 -12.19
C ARG A 385 -12.26 -22.14 -12.65
N ASP A 386 -13.13 -22.98 -12.14
CA ASP A 386 -13.36 -24.33 -12.62
C ASP A 386 -14.02 -24.29 -14.01
N PRO A 387 -13.43 -24.93 -15.05
CA PRO A 387 -14.05 -24.98 -16.37
C PRO A 387 -15.42 -25.70 -16.40
N ALA A 388 -15.66 -26.65 -15.48
CA ALA A 388 -16.92 -27.39 -15.39
C ALA A 388 -18.01 -26.63 -14.64
N ASP A 389 -17.65 -25.79 -13.65
CA ASP A 389 -18.56 -24.89 -12.94
C ASP A 389 -17.90 -23.52 -12.77
N PRO A 390 -18.03 -22.61 -13.73
CA PRO A 390 -17.34 -21.30 -13.73
C PRO A 390 -17.67 -20.38 -12.55
N GLN A 391 -18.60 -20.73 -11.69
CA GLN A 391 -18.92 -20.00 -10.47
C GLN A 391 -18.06 -20.46 -9.28
N ARG A 392 -17.23 -21.52 -9.45
CA ARG A 392 -16.34 -22.08 -8.42
C ARG A 392 -14.87 -21.84 -8.76
N LEU A 393 -14.05 -21.75 -7.71
CA LEU A 393 -12.62 -21.95 -7.86
C LEU A 393 -12.32 -23.38 -8.28
N ARG A 394 -11.28 -23.59 -9.09
CA ARG A 394 -10.72 -24.90 -9.34
C ARG A 394 -10.26 -25.51 -8.01
N SER A 395 -10.49 -26.78 -7.81
CA SER A 395 -10.16 -27.47 -6.56
C SER A 395 -8.66 -27.44 -6.21
N ASP A 396 -7.77 -27.44 -7.22
CA ASP A 396 -6.33 -27.33 -7.05
C ASP A 396 -5.85 -25.89 -6.76
N TYR A 397 -6.70 -24.89 -6.95
CA TYR A 397 -6.42 -23.47 -6.66
C TYR A 397 -7.16 -22.95 -5.43
N ASP A 398 -8.05 -23.74 -4.85
CA ASP A 398 -8.88 -23.37 -3.71
C ASP A 398 -8.14 -23.62 -2.39
N SER A 399 -8.25 -22.70 -1.45
CA SER A 399 -7.70 -22.86 -0.10
C SER A 399 -8.51 -23.83 0.76
N GLY A 400 -9.75 -24.11 0.34
CA GLY A 400 -10.75 -24.91 1.06
C GLY A 400 -11.89 -24.09 1.64
N ASP A 401 -11.82 -22.76 1.57
CA ASP A 401 -12.91 -21.86 1.96
C ASP A 401 -13.80 -21.43 0.77
N HIS A 402 -13.42 -21.81 -0.44
CA HIS A 402 -14.13 -21.58 -1.71
C HIS A 402 -14.25 -20.09 -2.11
N LEU A 403 -13.42 -19.23 -1.53
CA LEU A 403 -13.33 -17.80 -1.80
C LEU A 403 -11.90 -17.38 -2.13
N HIS A 404 -10.94 -17.84 -1.32
CA HIS A 404 -9.54 -17.41 -1.43
C HIS A 404 -8.72 -18.44 -2.21
N PRO A 405 -7.95 -18.02 -3.23
CA PRO A 405 -6.99 -18.90 -3.89
C PRO A 405 -5.84 -19.27 -2.95
N ASN A 406 -5.41 -20.54 -3.00
CA ASN A 406 -4.18 -21.01 -2.36
C ASN A 406 -2.93 -20.53 -3.12
N ASP A 407 -1.73 -20.93 -2.68
CA ASP A 407 -0.46 -20.56 -3.32
C ASP A 407 -0.42 -20.85 -4.84
N ALA A 408 -1.01 -21.97 -5.28
CA ALA A 408 -1.07 -22.34 -6.70
C ALA A 408 -2.05 -21.43 -7.47
N GLY A 409 -3.20 -21.11 -6.88
CA GLY A 409 -4.17 -20.18 -7.44
C GLY A 409 -3.60 -18.76 -7.54
N MET A 410 -2.87 -18.29 -6.51
CA MET A 410 -2.18 -17.01 -6.54
C MET A 410 -1.11 -16.95 -7.64
N ALA A 411 -0.38 -18.05 -7.84
CA ALA A 411 0.57 -18.16 -8.95
C ALA A 411 -0.13 -18.11 -10.31
N ALA A 412 -1.28 -18.78 -10.46
CA ALA A 412 -2.08 -18.73 -11.70
C ALA A 412 -2.60 -17.30 -11.98
N MET A 413 -3.06 -16.58 -10.95
CA MET A 413 -3.46 -15.18 -11.07
C MET A 413 -2.29 -14.32 -11.57
N ALA A 414 -1.13 -14.43 -10.94
CA ALA A 414 0.04 -13.67 -11.38
C ALA A 414 0.45 -14.02 -12.81
N GLN A 415 0.36 -15.28 -13.23
CA GLN A 415 0.66 -15.69 -14.63
C GLN A 415 -0.34 -15.10 -15.63
N ALA A 416 -1.57 -14.86 -15.23
CA ALA A 416 -2.59 -14.23 -16.07
C ALA A 416 -2.32 -12.74 -16.35
N VAL A 417 -1.43 -12.09 -15.57
CA VAL A 417 -1.03 -10.69 -15.80
C VAL A 417 -0.12 -10.59 -17.02
N PRO A 418 -0.54 -9.90 -18.10
CA PRO A 418 0.26 -9.79 -19.30
C PRO A 418 1.40 -8.77 -19.09
N LEU A 419 2.66 -9.21 -19.07
CA LEU A 419 3.81 -8.33 -18.79
C LEU A 419 3.95 -7.16 -19.78
N ARG A 420 3.45 -7.29 -21.02
CA ARG A 420 3.46 -6.20 -22.01
C ARG A 420 2.71 -4.94 -21.57
N LEU A 421 1.83 -5.02 -20.57
CA LEU A 421 1.08 -3.87 -20.03
C LEU A 421 1.98 -2.85 -19.33
N PHE A 422 3.17 -3.26 -18.92
CA PHE A 422 4.11 -2.46 -18.13
C PHE A 422 5.35 -2.00 -18.93
N ARG A 423 5.36 -2.25 -20.22
CA ARG A 423 6.41 -1.83 -21.18
C ARG A 423 6.12 -0.48 -21.81
#